data_3b76873028b25ea63e863f07f6fad9fb
#
_entry.id   3b76873028b25ea63e863f07f6fad9fb
#
_cell.length_a   1.000
_cell.length_b   1.000
_cell.length_c   1.000
_cell.angle_alpha   90.00
_cell.angle_beta   90.00
_cell.angle_gamma   90.00
#
_symmetry.space_group_name_H-M   'P 1'
#
loop_
_entity.id
_entity.type
_entity.pdbx_description
1 polymer ?
#
loop_
_entity_poly.entity_id
_entity_poly.type
_entity_poly.pdbx_seq_one_letter_code
_entity_poly.pdbx_strand_id
1 'polypeptide(L)'
;SGASIKETKEVMAGIADNLYGDNRVSSFSTYVGDSAPRFILLFDPLAPEDSHGQMILVARDSKVRDSLRDDTLAFIAEQYPDARAHARLITTGPPAEYPIMLRLSGKNVEDTAKFAKEAAALVSQYPGMKNVSMDWPEETPVVRLKIDQDKVRKLGGDNYSISRDLYVKLSGYKVAESYQGNQLVPISFRLEGSNAARLADLSSLPVHVGSGRYVPLGEIADISYENETSTIWRRDLHPTITIRGEAGGDKTADSVVNELYDRTLKDFREHLPDGYTLEKGGAIENSEKSVQYLAAPVPIMIFLILMILMFELDKIPLMVIAGITGPLGLIGAILSLFLTRQPMGFVSIVGMLALSGMVVRNSIILLDQIRQHLADGKKPYDAVIESAALRFRPIMLSSVTDVLGFVPLIPSPFWRPLAVSFIGGLLLATAIGLLVVPALYCWYYKVEGRKAS
;
A
#
# COMPACT_ATOMS: atom_id res chain seq x y z
N SER A 1 -21.65 -2.64 -8.07
CA SER A 1 -21.84 -1.17 -8.07
C SER A 1 -23.30 -0.83 -8.27
N GLY A 2 -23.76 0.29 -7.69
CA GLY A 2 -25.16 0.68 -7.74
C GLY A 2 -26.09 -0.01 -6.73
N ALA A 3 -25.59 -0.90 -5.90
CA ALA A 3 -26.36 -1.48 -4.81
C ALA A 3 -26.69 -0.43 -3.75
N SER A 4 -27.88 -0.52 -3.18
CA SER A 4 -28.27 0.33 -2.07
C SER A 4 -27.58 -0.10 -0.78
N ILE A 5 -27.46 0.82 0.17
CA ILE A 5 -26.90 0.51 1.51
C ILE A 5 -27.67 -0.60 2.23
N LYS A 6 -28.97 -0.80 1.90
CA LYS A 6 -29.78 -1.88 2.45
C LYS A 6 -29.36 -3.23 1.91
N GLU A 7 -29.18 -3.35 0.60
CA GLU A 7 -28.70 -4.56 -0.05
C GLU A 7 -27.30 -4.91 0.44
N THR A 8 -26.40 -3.92 0.50
CA THR A 8 -25.05 -4.10 1.06
C THR A 8 -25.10 -4.61 2.51
N LYS A 9 -26.03 -4.05 3.32
CA LYS A 9 -26.24 -4.51 4.71
C LYS A 9 -26.73 -5.97 4.77
N GLU A 10 -27.66 -6.35 3.91
CA GLU A 10 -28.18 -7.72 3.86
C GLU A 10 -27.09 -8.73 3.49
N VAL A 11 -26.28 -8.44 2.48
CA VAL A 11 -25.14 -9.27 2.10
C VAL A 11 -24.12 -9.38 3.24
N MET A 12 -23.76 -8.24 3.84
CA MET A 12 -22.78 -8.23 4.94
C MET A 12 -23.28 -8.93 6.20
N ALA A 13 -24.59 -8.85 6.48
CA ALA A 13 -25.22 -9.61 7.58
C ALA A 13 -25.17 -11.11 7.32
N GLY A 14 -25.49 -11.57 6.12
CA GLY A 14 -25.44 -12.99 5.77
C GLY A 14 -24.02 -13.56 5.84
N ILE A 15 -23.00 -12.77 5.46
CA ILE A 15 -21.58 -13.17 5.65
C ILE A 15 -21.25 -13.26 7.15
N ALA A 16 -21.70 -12.29 7.94
CA ALA A 16 -21.46 -12.29 9.38
C ALA A 16 -22.11 -13.49 10.09
N ASP A 17 -23.35 -13.84 9.70
CA ASP A 17 -24.08 -14.99 10.23
C ASP A 17 -23.38 -16.30 9.89
N ASN A 18 -22.82 -16.45 8.71
CA ASN A 18 -22.02 -17.61 8.31
C ASN A 18 -20.75 -17.78 9.15
N LEU A 19 -20.12 -16.68 9.52
CA LEU A 19 -18.89 -16.66 10.34
C LEU A 19 -19.18 -16.79 11.84
N TYR A 20 -20.41 -16.53 12.25
CA TYR A 20 -20.80 -16.59 13.65
C TYR A 20 -20.78 -18.05 14.14
N GLY A 21 -19.96 -18.32 15.14
CA GLY A 21 -19.79 -19.68 15.70
C GLY A 21 -18.70 -20.53 15.00
N ASP A 22 -18.05 -20.04 13.96
CA ASP A 22 -16.87 -20.72 13.39
C ASP A 22 -15.71 -20.68 14.38
N ASN A 23 -15.26 -21.86 14.82
CA ASN A 23 -14.17 -22.00 15.79
C ASN A 23 -12.82 -21.46 15.32
N ARG A 24 -12.65 -21.22 14.02
CA ARG A 24 -11.45 -20.64 13.41
C ARG A 24 -11.41 -19.12 13.55
N VAL A 25 -12.55 -18.48 13.81
CA VAL A 25 -12.69 -17.04 13.97
C VAL A 25 -12.43 -16.64 15.42
N SER A 26 -11.55 -15.67 15.63
CA SER A 26 -11.34 -15.03 16.92
C SER A 26 -12.28 -13.86 17.15
N SER A 27 -12.39 -12.99 16.14
CA SER A 27 -13.31 -11.84 16.11
C SER A 27 -13.48 -11.34 14.69
N PHE A 28 -14.57 -10.62 14.44
CA PHE A 28 -14.74 -9.87 13.21
C PHE A 28 -15.47 -8.54 13.46
N SER A 29 -15.25 -7.60 12.59
CA SER A 29 -15.94 -6.30 12.57
C SER A 29 -16.43 -6.02 11.16
N THR A 30 -17.70 -5.65 11.03
CA THR A 30 -18.36 -5.42 9.74
C THR A 30 -18.67 -3.94 9.57
N TYR A 31 -18.34 -3.39 8.41
CA TYR A 31 -18.59 -2.02 8.01
C TYR A 31 -19.45 -2.03 6.75
N VAL A 32 -20.50 -1.23 6.72
CA VAL A 32 -21.50 -1.17 5.64
C VAL A 32 -21.59 0.27 5.15
N GLY A 33 -21.36 0.49 3.87
CA GLY A 33 -21.33 1.83 3.26
C GLY A 33 -20.09 2.65 3.65
N ASP A 34 -19.18 2.07 4.41
CA ASP A 34 -17.97 2.71 4.92
C ASP A 34 -16.85 1.66 5.05
N SER A 35 -15.66 2.10 5.41
CA SER A 35 -14.53 1.23 5.70
C SER A 35 -14.10 1.30 7.17
N ALA A 36 -13.30 0.32 7.60
CA ALA A 36 -12.66 0.37 8.90
C ALA A 36 -11.77 1.63 9.01
N PRO A 37 -11.74 2.30 10.16
CA PRO A 37 -10.80 3.39 10.39
C PRO A 37 -9.36 2.87 10.35
N ARG A 38 -8.39 3.73 10.05
CA ARG A 38 -6.98 3.34 10.06
C ARG A 38 -6.54 2.94 11.46
N PHE A 39 -6.43 1.66 11.74
CA PHE A 39 -5.97 1.12 13.02
C PHE A 39 -4.50 0.69 13.01
N ILE A 40 -3.90 0.56 11.82
CA ILE A 40 -2.45 0.35 11.64
C ILE A 40 -1.95 1.18 10.45
N LEU A 41 -0.64 1.48 10.43
CA LEU A 41 -0.01 2.29 9.39
C LEU A 41 -0.19 1.71 7.96
N LEU A 42 -0.26 0.39 7.86
CA LEU A 42 -0.33 -0.35 6.59
C LEU A 42 -1.76 -0.54 6.07
N PHE A 43 -2.75 0.05 6.73
CA PHE A 43 -4.14 -0.01 6.33
C PHE A 43 -4.60 1.35 5.84
N ASP A 44 -5.02 1.42 4.56
CA ASP A 44 -5.64 2.60 3.99
C ASP A 44 -7.17 2.40 3.93
N PRO A 45 -7.95 3.26 4.62
CA PRO A 45 -9.40 3.26 4.52
C PRO A 45 -9.85 3.57 3.09
N LEU A 46 -10.93 2.93 2.65
CA LEU A 46 -11.60 3.25 1.39
C LEU A 46 -12.56 4.43 1.59
N ALA A 47 -12.86 5.12 0.51
CA ALA A 47 -13.88 6.16 0.54
C ALA A 47 -15.27 5.57 0.83
N PRO A 48 -16.15 6.25 1.60
CA PRO A 48 -17.51 5.79 1.83
C PRO A 48 -18.28 5.66 0.51
N GLU A 49 -18.99 4.54 0.34
CA GLU A 49 -19.84 4.24 -0.80
C GLU A 49 -20.93 3.25 -0.40
N ASP A 50 -22.19 3.54 -0.69
CA ASP A 50 -23.34 2.72 -0.27
C ASP A 50 -23.26 1.27 -0.74
N SER A 51 -22.66 1.02 -1.89
CA SER A 51 -22.47 -0.32 -2.47
C SER A 51 -21.25 -1.07 -1.91
N HIS A 52 -20.51 -0.47 -0.97
CA HIS A 52 -19.30 -1.03 -0.40
C HIS A 52 -19.53 -1.64 0.99
N GLY A 53 -19.08 -2.87 1.18
CA GLY A 53 -19.01 -3.53 2.48
C GLY A 53 -17.60 -4.00 2.78
N GLN A 54 -17.14 -3.81 4.00
CA GLN A 54 -15.83 -4.28 4.45
C GLN A 54 -15.94 -5.07 5.74
N MET A 55 -15.16 -6.15 5.84
CA MET A 55 -15.05 -6.93 7.06
C MET A 55 -13.59 -7.09 7.45
N ILE A 56 -13.28 -6.81 8.71
CA ILE A 56 -12.00 -7.17 9.31
C ILE A 56 -12.19 -8.49 10.04
N LEU A 57 -11.59 -9.54 9.53
CA LEU A 57 -11.70 -10.89 10.05
C LEU A 57 -10.39 -11.30 10.70
N VAL A 58 -10.44 -11.66 11.98
CA VAL A 58 -9.28 -12.10 12.76
C VAL A 58 -9.38 -13.61 12.98
N ALA A 59 -8.50 -14.35 12.33
CA ALA A 59 -8.39 -15.78 12.54
C ALA A 59 -7.73 -16.09 13.90
N ARG A 60 -8.12 -17.20 14.53
CA ARG A 60 -7.57 -17.62 15.82
C ARG A 60 -6.09 -18.03 15.73
N ASP A 61 -5.67 -18.59 14.60
CA ASP A 61 -4.30 -19.00 14.31
C ASP A 61 -3.96 -18.74 12.84
N SER A 62 -2.68 -18.48 12.57
CA SER A 62 -2.16 -18.32 11.22
C SER A 62 -2.32 -19.57 10.33
N LYS A 63 -2.40 -20.78 10.94
CA LYS A 63 -2.57 -22.04 10.21
C LYS A 63 -3.96 -22.19 9.59
N VAL A 64 -5.00 -21.69 10.28
CA VAL A 64 -6.39 -21.79 9.81
C VAL A 64 -6.82 -20.57 9.00
N ARG A 65 -6.01 -19.51 8.99
CA ARG A 65 -6.31 -18.23 8.33
C ARG A 65 -6.58 -18.37 6.84
N ASP A 66 -5.72 -19.13 6.14
CA ASP A 66 -5.81 -19.23 4.68
C ASP A 66 -7.02 -20.07 4.27
N SER A 67 -7.31 -21.17 4.98
CA SER A 67 -8.53 -21.94 4.74
C SER A 67 -9.79 -21.14 5.07
N LEU A 68 -9.80 -20.39 6.16
CA LEU A 68 -10.93 -19.51 6.52
C LEU A 68 -11.19 -18.46 5.45
N ARG A 69 -10.14 -17.85 4.90
CA ARG A 69 -10.25 -16.89 3.79
C ARG A 69 -10.88 -17.54 2.57
N ASP A 70 -10.35 -18.68 2.15
CA ASP A 70 -10.77 -19.36 0.93
C ASP A 70 -12.21 -19.86 1.03
N ASP A 71 -12.60 -20.42 2.19
CA ASP A 71 -13.97 -20.86 2.46
C ASP A 71 -14.95 -19.68 2.51
N THR A 72 -14.55 -18.54 3.10
CA THR A 72 -15.38 -17.34 3.13
C THR A 72 -15.59 -16.77 1.73
N LEU A 73 -14.56 -16.72 0.90
CA LEU A 73 -14.68 -16.28 -0.49
C LEU A 73 -15.56 -17.25 -1.32
N ALA A 74 -15.42 -18.56 -1.12
CA ALA A 74 -16.25 -19.57 -1.77
C ALA A 74 -17.73 -19.41 -1.38
N PHE A 75 -18.02 -19.21 -0.09
CA PHE A 75 -19.36 -18.94 0.39
C PHE A 75 -19.97 -17.69 -0.26
N ILE A 76 -19.20 -16.59 -0.34
CA ILE A 76 -19.70 -15.35 -0.97
C ILE A 76 -19.98 -15.59 -2.46
N ALA A 77 -19.09 -16.27 -3.17
CA ALA A 77 -19.28 -16.55 -4.58
C ALA A 77 -20.51 -17.44 -4.88
N GLU A 78 -20.83 -18.37 -3.96
CA GLU A 78 -21.99 -19.27 -4.10
C GLU A 78 -23.31 -18.57 -3.72
N GLN A 79 -23.33 -17.84 -2.61
CA GLN A 79 -24.58 -17.27 -2.07
C GLN A 79 -24.90 -15.89 -2.64
N TYR A 80 -23.86 -15.14 -3.05
CA TYR A 80 -23.98 -13.76 -3.54
C TYR A 80 -23.21 -13.58 -4.85
N PRO A 81 -23.61 -14.24 -5.97
CA PRO A 81 -22.88 -14.21 -7.23
C PRO A 81 -22.74 -12.81 -7.84
N ASP A 82 -23.65 -11.88 -7.48
CA ASP A 82 -23.60 -10.49 -7.92
C ASP A 82 -22.63 -9.63 -7.07
N ALA A 83 -22.14 -10.16 -5.94
CA ALA A 83 -21.18 -9.48 -5.09
C ALA A 83 -19.74 -9.82 -5.51
N ARG A 84 -18.93 -8.79 -5.78
CA ARG A 84 -17.49 -8.96 -6.00
C ARG A 84 -16.77 -8.90 -4.66
N ALA A 85 -16.19 -10.00 -4.25
CA ALA A 85 -15.42 -10.07 -3.02
C ALA A 85 -13.94 -10.36 -3.28
N HIS A 86 -13.09 -9.74 -2.50
CA HIS A 86 -11.69 -10.12 -2.39
C HIS A 86 -11.24 -10.08 -0.93
N ALA A 87 -10.33 -10.95 -0.57
CA ALA A 87 -9.77 -10.99 0.77
C ALA A 87 -8.26 -10.86 0.72
N ARG A 88 -7.74 -9.83 1.37
CA ARG A 88 -6.30 -9.58 1.49
C ARG A 88 -5.81 -9.79 2.91
N LEU A 89 -4.61 -10.26 3.02
CA LEU A 89 -3.88 -10.21 4.28
C LEU A 89 -3.29 -8.83 4.47
N ILE A 90 -3.24 -8.37 5.71
CA ILE A 90 -2.48 -7.16 6.05
C ILE A 90 -1.00 -7.51 5.92
N THR A 91 -0.37 -7.03 4.87
CA THR A 91 1.03 -7.33 4.53
C THR A 91 1.99 -6.35 5.19
N THR A 92 3.27 -6.71 5.24
CA THR A 92 4.35 -5.91 5.84
C THR A 92 5.03 -4.97 4.84
N GLY A 93 4.42 -4.76 3.67
CA GLY A 93 4.89 -3.85 2.62
C GLY A 93 4.08 -2.56 2.53
N PRO A 94 4.40 -1.68 1.57
CA PRO A 94 3.58 -0.51 1.29
C PRO A 94 2.13 -0.92 1.03
N PRO A 95 1.15 -0.20 1.62
CA PRO A 95 -0.25 -0.56 1.46
C PRO A 95 -0.68 -0.45 -0.01
N ALA A 96 -1.38 -1.44 -0.49
CA ALA A 96 -2.04 -1.42 -1.78
C ALA A 96 -3.37 -2.15 -1.66
N GLU A 97 -4.41 -1.62 -2.28
CA GLU A 97 -5.75 -2.22 -2.25
C GLU A 97 -5.74 -3.60 -2.92
N TYR A 98 -5.09 -3.67 -4.08
CA TYR A 98 -4.85 -4.91 -4.80
C TYR A 98 -3.35 -5.15 -5.00
N PRO A 99 -2.90 -6.41 -5.00
CA PRO A 99 -1.50 -6.76 -5.24
C PRO A 99 -1.02 -6.30 -6.63
N ILE A 100 -1.90 -6.42 -7.64
CA ILE A 100 -1.63 -6.03 -9.01
C ILE A 100 -2.53 -4.88 -9.39
N MET A 101 -1.92 -3.77 -9.81
CA MET A 101 -2.60 -2.57 -10.26
C MET A 101 -1.88 -2.01 -11.48
N LEU A 102 -2.65 -1.71 -12.52
CA LEU A 102 -2.18 -1.04 -13.73
C LEU A 102 -3.08 0.17 -13.97
N ARG A 103 -2.52 1.36 -14.11
CA ARG A 103 -3.26 2.62 -14.26
C ARG A 103 -3.20 3.11 -15.68
N LEU A 104 -4.37 3.23 -16.28
CA LEU A 104 -4.54 3.90 -17.58
C LEU A 104 -5.06 5.31 -17.34
N SER A 105 -4.27 6.29 -17.72
CA SER A 105 -4.62 7.71 -17.66
C SER A 105 -4.78 8.28 -19.06
N GLY A 106 -5.75 9.19 -19.24
CA GLY A 106 -6.05 9.74 -20.54
C GLY A 106 -6.62 11.16 -20.52
N LYS A 107 -6.87 11.72 -21.70
CA LYS A 107 -7.37 13.09 -21.86
C LYS A 107 -8.86 13.21 -21.63
N ASN A 108 -9.64 12.23 -22.08
CA ASN A 108 -11.09 12.23 -21.93
C ASN A 108 -11.60 10.94 -21.30
N VAL A 109 -12.81 10.99 -20.77
CA VAL A 109 -13.43 9.90 -20.01
C VAL A 109 -13.75 8.69 -20.90
N GLU A 110 -14.34 8.93 -22.07
CA GLU A 110 -14.86 7.88 -22.95
C GLU A 110 -13.74 7.02 -23.54
N ASP A 111 -12.72 7.68 -24.12
CA ASP A 111 -11.57 6.95 -24.70
C ASP A 111 -10.75 6.27 -23.59
N THR A 112 -10.60 6.88 -22.43
CA THR A 112 -9.92 6.25 -21.29
C THR A 112 -10.65 4.97 -20.87
N ALA A 113 -11.98 5.00 -20.81
CA ALA A 113 -12.78 3.81 -20.50
C ALA A 113 -12.65 2.73 -21.59
N LYS A 114 -12.63 3.12 -22.87
CA LYS A 114 -12.45 2.20 -24.00
C LYS A 114 -11.09 1.49 -23.93
N PHE A 115 -10.00 2.25 -23.83
CA PHE A 115 -8.65 1.66 -23.75
C PHE A 115 -8.44 0.85 -22.47
N ALA A 116 -9.07 1.23 -21.34
CA ALA A 116 -9.00 0.46 -20.13
C ALA A 116 -9.72 -0.90 -20.25
N LYS A 117 -10.87 -0.96 -20.95
CA LYS A 117 -11.57 -2.20 -21.25
C LYS A 117 -10.72 -3.12 -22.15
N GLU A 118 -10.05 -2.56 -23.17
CA GLU A 118 -9.14 -3.31 -24.05
C GLU A 118 -7.95 -3.87 -23.27
N ALA A 119 -7.30 -3.04 -22.44
CA ALA A 119 -6.20 -3.47 -21.58
C ALA A 119 -6.65 -4.53 -20.56
N ALA A 120 -7.81 -4.35 -19.91
CA ALA A 120 -8.36 -5.31 -18.96
C ALA A 120 -8.66 -6.67 -19.63
N ALA A 121 -9.12 -6.68 -20.87
CA ALA A 121 -9.33 -7.92 -21.64
C ALA A 121 -8.01 -8.68 -21.89
N LEU A 122 -6.93 -7.96 -22.24
CA LEU A 122 -5.59 -8.55 -22.39
C LEU A 122 -5.06 -9.10 -21.06
N VAL A 123 -5.24 -8.35 -19.97
CA VAL A 123 -4.82 -8.75 -18.61
C VAL A 123 -5.59 -9.99 -18.15
N SER A 124 -6.89 -10.08 -18.44
CA SER A 124 -7.74 -11.22 -18.06
C SER A 124 -7.34 -12.53 -18.74
N GLN A 125 -6.75 -12.45 -19.93
CA GLN A 125 -6.27 -13.62 -20.67
C GLN A 125 -4.93 -14.18 -20.14
N TYR A 126 -4.25 -13.42 -19.27
CA TYR A 126 -2.97 -13.86 -18.72
C TYR A 126 -3.19 -14.90 -17.60
N PRO A 127 -2.61 -16.12 -17.72
CA PRO A 127 -2.87 -17.24 -16.79
C PRO A 127 -2.46 -16.96 -15.33
N GLY A 128 -1.60 -15.97 -15.12
CA GLY A 128 -1.14 -15.56 -13.79
C GLY A 128 -2.03 -14.51 -13.11
N MET A 129 -3.19 -14.17 -13.68
CA MET A 129 -4.14 -13.20 -13.13
C MET A 129 -5.43 -13.86 -12.68
N LYS A 130 -5.96 -13.36 -11.56
CA LYS A 130 -7.30 -13.70 -11.03
C LYS A 130 -8.04 -12.44 -10.65
N ASN A 131 -9.38 -12.50 -10.63
CA ASN A 131 -10.26 -11.44 -10.14
C ASN A 131 -9.97 -10.07 -10.80
N VAL A 132 -9.77 -10.07 -12.14
CA VAL A 132 -9.51 -8.81 -12.86
C VAL A 132 -10.73 -7.92 -12.82
N SER A 133 -10.56 -6.69 -12.36
CA SER A 133 -11.61 -5.68 -12.29
C SER A 133 -11.03 -4.28 -12.56
N MET A 134 -11.90 -3.32 -12.73
CA MET A 134 -11.55 -1.91 -12.86
C MET A 134 -12.08 -1.14 -11.64
N ASP A 135 -11.42 -0.04 -11.28
CA ASP A 135 -11.86 0.82 -10.18
C ASP A 135 -13.02 1.75 -10.55
N TRP A 136 -13.23 2.00 -11.85
CA TRP A 136 -14.48 2.65 -12.24
C TRP A 136 -15.62 1.65 -12.15
N PRO A 137 -16.70 2.01 -11.43
CA PRO A 137 -17.85 1.15 -11.31
C PRO A 137 -18.54 0.93 -12.67
N GLU A 138 -19.31 -0.12 -12.75
CA GLU A 138 -20.21 -0.33 -13.89
C GLU A 138 -21.20 0.83 -14.00
N GLU A 139 -21.68 1.05 -15.21
CA GLU A 139 -22.69 2.06 -15.46
C GLU A 139 -23.90 1.82 -14.56
N THR A 140 -24.33 2.86 -13.88
CA THR A 140 -25.49 2.82 -12.98
C THR A 140 -26.68 3.45 -13.69
N PRO A 141 -27.88 2.84 -13.63
CA PRO A 141 -29.08 3.43 -14.20
C PRO A 141 -29.42 4.74 -13.46
N VAL A 142 -29.57 5.79 -14.22
CA VAL A 142 -29.94 7.12 -13.73
C VAL A 142 -31.22 7.61 -14.40
N VAL A 143 -31.97 8.40 -13.68
CA VAL A 143 -33.10 9.10 -14.25
C VAL A 143 -32.68 10.51 -14.61
N ARG A 144 -32.65 10.78 -15.91
CA ARG A 144 -32.31 12.11 -16.43
C ARG A 144 -33.55 12.93 -16.64
N LEU A 145 -33.57 14.12 -16.06
CA LEU A 145 -34.66 15.09 -16.21
C LEU A 145 -34.18 16.24 -17.09
N LYS A 146 -34.74 16.36 -18.28
CA LYS A 146 -34.51 17.48 -19.17
C LYS A 146 -35.64 18.49 -19.00
N ILE A 147 -35.38 19.53 -18.23
CA ILE A 147 -36.39 20.54 -17.89
C ILE A 147 -36.60 21.49 -19.08
N ASP A 148 -37.88 21.67 -19.47
CA ASP A 148 -38.29 22.65 -20.46
C ASP A 148 -38.28 24.07 -19.87
N GLN A 149 -37.18 24.79 -20.13
CA GLN A 149 -36.93 26.11 -19.58
C GLN A 149 -38.00 27.16 -19.99
N ASP A 150 -38.61 27.01 -21.17
CA ASP A 150 -39.57 27.97 -21.67
C ASP A 150 -40.92 27.77 -20.99
N LYS A 151 -41.34 26.52 -20.74
CA LYS A 151 -42.52 26.23 -19.94
C LYS A 151 -42.34 26.70 -18.50
N VAL A 152 -41.21 26.43 -17.89
CA VAL A 152 -40.89 26.83 -16.50
C VAL A 152 -40.96 28.35 -16.34
N ARG A 153 -40.34 29.10 -17.27
CA ARG A 153 -40.34 30.57 -17.26
C ARG A 153 -41.77 31.15 -17.44
N LYS A 154 -42.60 30.56 -18.32
CA LYS A 154 -44.01 30.97 -18.50
C LYS A 154 -44.84 30.76 -17.24
N LEU A 155 -44.49 29.76 -16.44
CA LEU A 155 -45.10 29.51 -15.15
C LEU A 155 -44.56 30.37 -14.01
N GLY A 156 -43.57 31.24 -14.28
CA GLY A 156 -42.94 32.11 -13.30
C GLY A 156 -41.96 31.38 -12.38
N GLY A 157 -41.44 30.25 -12.84
CA GLY A 157 -40.55 29.39 -12.08
C GLY A 157 -39.09 29.49 -12.51
N ASP A 158 -38.25 28.77 -11.80
CA ASP A 158 -36.84 28.62 -12.05
C ASP A 158 -36.35 27.18 -11.71
N ASN A 159 -35.24 26.80 -12.29
CA ASN A 159 -34.66 25.46 -12.09
C ASN A 159 -34.21 25.19 -10.65
N TYR A 160 -33.82 26.23 -9.92
CA TYR A 160 -33.37 26.06 -8.53
C TYR A 160 -34.53 25.62 -7.65
N SER A 161 -35.71 26.27 -7.79
CA SER A 161 -36.91 25.90 -7.05
C SER A 161 -37.34 24.45 -7.32
N ILE A 162 -37.31 24.04 -8.60
CA ILE A 162 -37.62 22.67 -9.03
C ILE A 162 -36.64 21.67 -8.44
N SER A 163 -35.34 21.91 -8.60
CA SER A 163 -34.29 21.00 -8.12
C SER A 163 -34.32 20.86 -6.59
N ARG A 164 -34.56 21.97 -5.89
CA ARG A 164 -34.64 21.97 -4.43
C ARG A 164 -35.87 21.18 -3.95
N ASP A 165 -37.02 21.36 -4.60
CA ASP A 165 -38.26 20.65 -4.24
C ASP A 165 -38.13 19.15 -4.49
N LEU A 166 -37.56 18.75 -5.63
CA LEU A 166 -37.23 17.36 -5.94
C LEU A 166 -36.27 16.75 -4.92
N TYR A 167 -35.22 17.48 -4.58
CA TYR A 167 -34.24 17.03 -3.58
C TYR A 167 -34.92 16.77 -2.23
N VAL A 168 -35.75 17.70 -1.76
CA VAL A 168 -36.47 17.54 -0.48
C VAL A 168 -37.39 16.33 -0.52
N LYS A 169 -38.11 16.13 -1.63
CA LYS A 169 -39.09 15.05 -1.78
C LYS A 169 -38.46 13.67 -1.94
N LEU A 170 -37.37 13.57 -2.69
CA LEU A 170 -36.72 12.28 -3.01
C LEU A 170 -35.66 11.90 -1.98
N SER A 171 -34.80 12.84 -1.57
CA SER A 171 -33.68 12.58 -0.66
C SER A 171 -33.99 12.92 0.80
N GLY A 172 -34.98 13.76 1.03
CA GLY A 172 -35.27 14.34 2.34
C GLY A 172 -34.46 15.59 2.63
N TYR A 173 -34.90 16.35 3.62
CA TYR A 173 -34.25 17.60 4.04
C TYR A 173 -33.90 17.55 5.51
N LYS A 174 -32.61 17.73 5.81
CA LYS A 174 -32.09 17.81 7.17
C LYS A 174 -32.49 19.16 7.78
N VAL A 175 -33.37 19.15 8.78
CA VAL A 175 -33.90 20.37 9.43
C VAL A 175 -33.13 20.78 10.66
N ALA A 176 -32.65 19.80 11.42
CA ALA A 176 -31.96 20.03 12.69
C ALA A 176 -31.05 18.88 13.04
N GLU A 177 -30.25 19.05 14.08
CA GLU A 177 -29.43 18.00 14.68
C GLU A 177 -29.73 17.96 16.18
N SER A 178 -29.76 16.77 16.74
CA SER A 178 -29.94 16.55 18.19
C SER A 178 -28.79 15.68 18.71
N TYR A 179 -28.30 16.00 19.90
CA TYR A 179 -27.33 15.17 20.58
C TYR A 179 -28.02 14.06 21.36
N GLN A 180 -27.68 12.80 21.06
CA GLN A 180 -28.04 11.64 21.86
C GLN A 180 -26.76 11.10 22.55
N GLY A 181 -26.52 11.52 23.79
CA GLY A 181 -25.24 11.25 24.45
C GLY A 181 -24.09 11.94 23.71
N ASN A 182 -23.17 11.16 23.16
CA ASN A 182 -22.02 11.65 22.40
C ASN A 182 -22.21 11.56 20.85
N GLN A 183 -23.41 11.19 20.40
CA GLN A 183 -23.71 11.06 18.97
C GLN A 183 -24.60 12.21 18.48
N LEU A 184 -24.22 12.76 17.32
CA LEU A 184 -25.00 13.76 16.61
C LEU A 184 -26.00 13.04 15.71
N VAL A 185 -27.30 13.17 16.00
CA VAL A 185 -28.39 12.54 15.24
C VAL A 185 -29.10 13.58 14.39
N PRO A 186 -29.05 13.45 13.05
CA PRO A 186 -29.75 14.35 12.15
C PRO A 186 -31.27 14.11 12.19
N ILE A 187 -32.05 15.19 12.25
CA ILE A 187 -33.51 15.18 12.10
C ILE A 187 -33.81 15.54 10.64
N SER A 188 -34.37 14.60 9.88
CA SER A 188 -34.68 14.79 8.47
C SER A 188 -36.17 14.69 8.19
N PHE A 189 -36.69 15.64 7.41
CA PHE A 189 -38.02 15.55 6.82
C PHE A 189 -37.98 14.79 5.51
N ARG A 190 -38.86 13.83 5.32
CA ARG A 190 -39.05 13.08 4.08
C ARG A 190 -40.53 13.02 3.72
N LEU A 191 -40.85 12.94 2.43
CA LEU A 191 -42.18 12.61 1.98
C LEU A 191 -42.51 11.16 2.35
N GLU A 192 -43.69 10.91 2.90
CA GLU A 192 -44.13 9.54 3.20
C GLU A 192 -44.17 8.72 1.90
N GLY A 193 -43.55 7.54 1.92
CA GLY A 193 -43.47 6.70 0.72
C GLY A 193 -42.34 7.07 -0.26
N SER A 194 -41.48 8.07 0.04
CA SER A 194 -40.39 8.48 -0.86
C SER A 194 -39.38 7.36 -1.15
N ASN A 195 -39.21 6.40 -0.23
CA ASN A 195 -38.39 5.19 -0.46
C ASN A 195 -39.03 4.20 -1.45
N ALA A 196 -40.30 4.40 -1.80
CA ALA A 196 -41.09 3.59 -2.71
C ALA A 196 -41.63 4.43 -3.88
N ALA A 197 -41.11 5.66 -4.12
CA ALA A 197 -41.45 6.42 -5.31
C ALA A 197 -41.13 5.53 -6.52
N ARG A 198 -42.13 4.85 -7.03
CA ARG A 198 -42.00 4.03 -8.23
C ARG A 198 -41.56 4.96 -9.34
N LEU A 199 -40.57 4.57 -10.10
CA LEU A 199 -40.15 5.32 -11.28
C LEU A 199 -41.30 5.70 -12.20
N ALA A 200 -42.35 4.87 -12.21
CA ALA A 200 -43.62 5.13 -12.91
C ALA A 200 -44.40 6.36 -12.39
N ASP A 201 -44.23 6.74 -11.14
CA ASP A 201 -44.98 7.84 -10.52
C ASP A 201 -44.26 9.19 -10.62
N LEU A 202 -43.02 9.22 -11.10
CA LEU A 202 -42.22 10.44 -11.24
C LEU A 202 -42.88 11.49 -12.15
N SER A 203 -43.52 11.08 -13.22
CA SER A 203 -44.17 12.00 -14.15
C SER A 203 -45.36 12.74 -13.51
N SER A 204 -46.06 12.09 -12.58
CA SER A 204 -47.18 12.65 -11.85
C SER A 204 -46.81 13.40 -10.58
N LEU A 205 -45.52 13.35 -10.17
CA LEU A 205 -45.04 14.01 -8.95
C LEU A 205 -45.23 15.53 -9.05
N PRO A 206 -46.06 16.15 -8.17
CA PRO A 206 -46.21 17.58 -8.16
C PRO A 206 -44.94 18.28 -7.69
N VAL A 207 -44.41 19.18 -8.51
CA VAL A 207 -43.16 19.91 -8.25
C VAL A 207 -43.46 21.40 -8.12
N HIS A 208 -42.83 22.02 -7.11
CA HIS A 208 -42.94 23.46 -6.90
C HIS A 208 -42.09 24.21 -7.94
N VAL A 209 -42.75 25.01 -8.80
CA VAL A 209 -42.06 25.75 -9.86
C VAL A 209 -41.75 27.21 -9.52
N GLY A 210 -42.14 27.65 -8.33
CA GLY A 210 -42.04 29.04 -7.89
C GLY A 210 -43.42 29.68 -7.75
N SER A 211 -43.51 30.87 -7.17
CA SER A 211 -44.76 31.62 -6.98
C SER A 211 -45.90 30.85 -6.32
N GLY A 212 -45.61 29.82 -5.53
CA GLY A 212 -46.61 28.98 -4.83
C GLY A 212 -47.36 27.97 -5.71
N ARG A 213 -46.91 27.75 -6.97
CA ARG A 213 -47.56 26.82 -7.91
C ARG A 213 -46.90 25.46 -7.90
N TYR A 214 -47.74 24.42 -7.98
CA TYR A 214 -47.32 23.03 -8.15
C TYR A 214 -47.80 22.51 -9.50
N VAL A 215 -46.92 21.83 -10.23
CA VAL A 215 -47.22 21.27 -11.57
C VAL A 215 -46.64 19.84 -11.59
N PRO A 216 -47.31 18.86 -12.24
CA PRO A 216 -46.74 17.54 -12.45
C PRO A 216 -45.39 17.61 -13.19
N LEU A 217 -44.39 16.86 -12.73
CA LEU A 217 -43.06 16.90 -13.29
C LEU A 217 -43.06 16.61 -14.80
N GLY A 218 -43.87 15.66 -15.27
CA GLY A 218 -43.98 15.30 -16.69
C GLY A 218 -44.52 16.41 -17.60
N GLU A 219 -45.13 17.48 -17.07
CA GLU A 219 -45.55 18.63 -17.88
C GLU A 219 -44.41 19.62 -18.17
N ILE A 220 -43.37 19.61 -17.32
CA ILE A 220 -42.26 20.56 -17.38
C ILE A 220 -40.91 19.93 -17.67
N ALA A 221 -40.83 18.59 -17.69
CA ALA A 221 -39.58 17.86 -17.93
C ALA A 221 -39.81 16.58 -18.76
N ASP A 222 -38.91 16.32 -19.68
CA ASP A 222 -38.79 15.01 -20.32
C ASP A 222 -37.98 14.08 -19.38
N ILE A 223 -38.50 12.90 -19.11
CA ILE A 223 -37.90 11.90 -18.22
C ILE A 223 -37.33 10.80 -19.10
N SER A 224 -35.99 10.61 -19.05
CA SER A 224 -35.30 9.51 -19.72
C SER A 224 -34.56 8.64 -18.72
N TYR A 225 -34.39 7.38 -19.07
CA TYR A 225 -33.62 6.41 -18.30
C TYR A 225 -32.35 6.12 -19.07
N GLU A 226 -31.22 6.43 -18.48
CA GLU A 226 -29.90 6.32 -19.09
C GLU A 226 -28.97 5.58 -18.14
N ASN A 227 -27.88 5.03 -18.68
CA ASN A 227 -26.81 4.49 -17.86
C ASN A 227 -25.64 5.47 -17.87
N GLU A 228 -25.11 5.77 -16.70
CA GLU A 228 -23.96 6.66 -16.53
C GLU A 228 -22.91 6.04 -15.60
N THR A 229 -21.64 6.38 -15.86
CA THR A 229 -20.56 6.07 -14.93
C THR A 229 -20.72 6.91 -13.66
N SER A 230 -20.98 6.25 -12.52
CA SER A 230 -21.30 6.94 -11.27
C SER A 230 -20.09 7.68 -10.66
N THR A 231 -18.88 7.15 -10.80
CA THR A 231 -17.67 7.73 -10.23
C THR A 231 -16.56 7.76 -11.26
N ILE A 232 -15.96 8.92 -11.48
CA ILE A 232 -14.84 9.13 -12.37
C ILE A 232 -13.62 9.53 -11.54
N TRP A 233 -12.68 8.61 -11.38
CA TRP A 233 -11.42 8.90 -10.70
C TRP A 233 -10.49 9.71 -11.60
N ARG A 234 -9.80 10.67 -11.02
CA ARG A 234 -8.79 11.48 -11.69
C ARG A 234 -7.48 11.45 -10.91
N ARG A 235 -6.39 11.35 -11.63
CA ARG A 235 -5.04 11.47 -11.09
C ARG A 235 -4.31 12.56 -11.87
N ASP A 236 -3.72 13.51 -11.15
CA ASP A 236 -3.08 14.68 -11.78
C ASP A 236 -3.99 15.37 -12.80
N LEU A 237 -5.29 15.48 -12.44
CA LEU A 237 -6.37 16.07 -13.24
C LEU A 237 -6.81 15.22 -14.47
N HIS A 238 -6.13 14.15 -14.80
CA HIS A 238 -6.50 13.27 -15.91
C HIS A 238 -7.44 12.15 -15.47
N PRO A 239 -8.51 11.83 -16.23
CA PRO A 239 -9.29 10.63 -16.02
C PRO A 239 -8.37 9.41 -15.96
N THR A 240 -8.48 8.63 -14.90
CA THR A 240 -7.58 7.49 -14.67
C THR A 240 -8.38 6.28 -14.22
N ILE A 241 -8.21 5.17 -14.91
CA ILE A 241 -8.82 3.88 -14.57
C ILE A 241 -7.71 2.93 -14.11
N THR A 242 -7.93 2.32 -12.96
CA THR A 242 -7.03 1.30 -12.43
C THR A 242 -7.58 -0.09 -12.74
N ILE A 243 -6.85 -0.85 -13.55
CA ILE A 243 -7.08 -2.28 -13.76
C ILE A 243 -6.38 -2.98 -12.60
N ARG A 244 -7.13 -3.78 -11.85
CA ARG A 244 -6.70 -4.41 -10.62
C ARG A 244 -7.01 -5.89 -10.60
N GLY A 245 -6.23 -6.65 -9.84
CA GLY A 245 -6.42 -8.08 -9.70
C GLY A 245 -5.44 -8.73 -8.75
N GLU A 246 -5.49 -10.04 -8.68
CA GLU A 246 -4.70 -10.87 -7.80
C GLU A 246 -3.75 -11.76 -8.59
N ALA A 247 -2.59 -12.07 -8.01
CA ALA A 247 -1.68 -13.04 -8.59
C ALA A 247 -2.23 -14.47 -8.41
N GLY A 248 -2.28 -15.23 -9.50
CA GLY A 248 -2.64 -16.63 -9.51
C GLY A 248 -1.41 -17.53 -9.52
N GLY A 249 -1.48 -18.67 -8.80
CA GLY A 249 -0.38 -19.65 -8.73
C GLY A 249 0.78 -19.21 -7.82
N ASP A 250 1.99 -19.71 -8.10
CA ASP A 250 3.17 -19.55 -7.27
C ASP A 250 3.98 -18.26 -7.56
N LYS A 251 3.51 -17.45 -8.51
CA LYS A 251 4.22 -16.21 -8.90
C LYS A 251 3.94 -15.08 -7.92
N THR A 252 4.95 -14.27 -7.65
CA THR A 252 4.78 -13.04 -6.88
C THR A 252 4.03 -11.98 -7.71
N ALA A 253 3.28 -11.10 -7.05
CA ALA A 253 2.56 -10.02 -7.72
C ALA A 253 3.49 -9.14 -8.58
N ASP A 254 4.68 -8.83 -8.07
CA ASP A 254 5.69 -8.04 -8.79
C ASP A 254 6.15 -8.71 -10.07
N SER A 255 6.37 -10.04 -10.04
CA SER A 255 6.72 -10.82 -11.21
C SER A 255 5.61 -10.79 -12.26
N VAL A 256 4.36 -10.95 -11.84
CA VAL A 256 3.19 -10.91 -12.72
C VAL A 256 3.02 -9.52 -13.35
N VAL A 257 3.13 -8.45 -12.56
CA VAL A 257 3.03 -7.07 -13.09
C VAL A 257 4.13 -6.80 -14.11
N ASN A 258 5.37 -7.21 -13.84
CA ASN A 258 6.47 -7.01 -14.78
C ASN A 258 6.27 -7.80 -16.09
N GLU A 259 5.84 -9.05 -16.01
CA GLU A 259 5.53 -9.84 -17.22
C GLU A 259 4.36 -9.25 -18.02
N LEU A 260 3.30 -8.81 -17.34
CA LEU A 260 2.17 -8.15 -17.98
C LEU A 260 2.60 -6.87 -18.70
N TYR A 261 3.34 -6.01 -17.98
CA TYR A 261 3.73 -4.68 -18.46
C TYR A 261 4.76 -4.77 -19.60
N ASP A 262 5.76 -5.64 -19.47
CA ASP A 262 6.91 -5.68 -20.38
C ASP A 262 6.69 -6.62 -21.58
N ARG A 263 5.72 -7.57 -21.48
CA ARG A 263 5.43 -8.53 -22.55
C ARG A 263 4.01 -8.40 -23.08
N THR A 264 2.99 -8.66 -22.26
CA THR A 264 1.59 -8.74 -22.70
C THR A 264 1.05 -7.40 -23.17
N LEU A 265 1.36 -6.33 -22.45
CA LEU A 265 0.85 -4.98 -22.72
C LEU A 265 1.85 -4.08 -23.48
N LYS A 266 3.00 -4.63 -23.91
CA LYS A 266 4.01 -3.85 -24.62
C LYS A 266 3.46 -3.24 -25.89
N ASP A 267 2.93 -4.07 -26.77
CA ASP A 267 2.37 -3.62 -28.06
C ASP A 267 1.17 -2.69 -27.85
N PHE A 268 0.33 -2.95 -26.86
CA PHE A 268 -0.79 -2.10 -26.51
C PHE A 268 -0.30 -0.69 -26.09
N ARG A 269 0.73 -0.59 -25.25
CA ARG A 269 1.31 0.69 -24.81
C ARG A 269 1.95 1.49 -25.96
N GLU A 270 2.63 0.79 -26.87
CA GLU A 270 3.29 1.42 -28.01
C GLU A 270 2.28 1.99 -29.03
N HIS A 271 1.04 1.47 -29.05
CA HIS A 271 -0.03 1.93 -29.93
C HIS A 271 -1.04 2.88 -29.25
N LEU A 272 -0.83 3.23 -27.97
CA LEU A 272 -1.66 4.22 -27.31
C LEU A 272 -1.47 5.60 -27.96
N PRO A 273 -2.56 6.37 -28.21
CA PRO A 273 -2.46 7.70 -28.75
C PRO A 273 -1.77 8.67 -27.80
N ASP A 274 -1.24 9.76 -28.32
CA ASP A 274 -0.60 10.82 -27.53
C ASP A 274 -1.52 11.36 -26.42
N GLY A 275 -1.01 11.31 -25.19
CA GLY A 275 -1.70 11.77 -23.99
C GLY A 275 -2.51 10.69 -23.28
N TYR A 276 -2.33 9.43 -23.67
CA TYR A 276 -2.76 8.26 -22.91
C TYR A 276 -1.54 7.49 -22.45
N THR A 277 -1.53 7.11 -21.19
CA THR A 277 -0.43 6.37 -20.56
C THR A 277 -0.95 5.19 -19.77
N LEU A 278 -0.20 4.09 -19.82
CA LEU A 278 -0.42 2.93 -18.96
C LEU A 278 0.79 2.78 -18.06
N GLU A 279 0.59 2.83 -16.74
CA GLU A 279 1.64 2.79 -15.74
C GLU A 279 1.44 1.65 -14.75
N LYS A 280 2.55 1.17 -14.17
CA LYS A 280 2.50 0.26 -13.02
C LYS A 280 1.99 1.01 -11.80
N GLY A 281 1.09 0.40 -11.03
CA GLY A 281 0.51 0.98 -9.82
C GLY A 281 0.60 0.03 -8.62
N GLY A 282 0.02 0.46 -7.50
CA GLY A 282 -0.10 -0.37 -6.31
C GLY A 282 1.19 -0.57 -5.55
N ALA A 283 1.44 -1.81 -5.11
CA ALA A 283 2.58 -2.14 -4.27
C ALA A 283 3.93 -1.88 -4.97
N ILE A 284 4.03 -2.16 -6.27
CA ILE A 284 5.24 -1.91 -7.06
C ILE A 284 5.55 -0.43 -7.11
N GLU A 285 4.60 0.41 -7.49
CA GLU A 285 4.80 1.87 -7.53
C GLU A 285 5.25 2.41 -6.17
N ASN A 286 4.57 1.97 -5.10
CA ASN A 286 4.90 2.41 -3.75
C ASN A 286 6.29 1.92 -3.32
N SER A 287 6.68 0.71 -3.71
CA SER A 287 8.03 0.18 -3.45
C SER A 287 9.10 0.94 -4.23
N GLU A 288 8.89 1.18 -5.53
CA GLU A 288 9.81 1.94 -6.38
C GLU A 288 10.00 3.38 -5.86
N LYS A 289 8.91 4.07 -5.52
CA LYS A 289 8.97 5.40 -4.90
C LYS A 289 9.70 5.38 -3.56
N SER A 290 9.42 4.38 -2.71
CA SER A 290 10.08 4.24 -1.42
C SER A 290 11.59 4.04 -1.58
N VAL A 291 12.00 3.20 -2.52
CA VAL A 291 13.43 2.98 -2.85
C VAL A 291 14.05 4.26 -3.42
N GLN A 292 13.35 4.98 -4.30
CA GLN A 292 13.84 6.24 -4.86
C GLN A 292 14.04 7.31 -3.76
N TYR A 293 13.08 7.46 -2.85
CA TYR A 293 13.21 8.39 -1.71
C TYR A 293 14.35 8.00 -0.76
N LEU A 294 14.60 6.70 -0.58
CA LEU A 294 15.75 6.23 0.17
C LEU A 294 17.08 6.49 -0.56
N ALA A 295 17.10 6.28 -1.88
CA ALA A 295 18.30 6.43 -2.69
C ALA A 295 18.73 7.89 -2.85
N ALA A 296 17.79 8.83 -2.87
CA ALA A 296 18.09 10.25 -3.08
C ALA A 296 19.08 10.86 -2.08
N PRO A 297 18.98 10.62 -0.74
CA PRO A 297 19.95 11.14 0.23
C PRO A 297 21.24 10.32 0.33
N VAL A 298 21.33 9.12 -0.28
CA VAL A 298 22.50 8.23 -0.15
C VAL A 298 23.83 8.88 -0.58
N PRO A 299 23.92 9.61 -1.71
CA PRO A 299 25.18 10.27 -2.08
C PRO A 299 25.65 11.28 -1.04
N ILE A 300 24.73 12.08 -0.49
CA ILE A 300 25.05 13.05 0.57
C ILE A 300 25.46 12.32 1.85
N MET A 301 24.77 11.25 2.21
CA MET A 301 25.11 10.42 3.36
C MET A 301 26.51 9.81 3.22
N ILE A 302 26.85 9.24 2.06
CA ILE A 302 28.18 8.68 1.79
C ILE A 302 29.25 9.78 1.89
N PHE A 303 29.00 10.96 1.30
CA PHE A 303 29.92 12.08 1.40
C PHE A 303 30.17 12.50 2.84
N LEU A 304 29.13 12.63 3.67
CA LEU A 304 29.25 12.98 5.08
C LEU A 304 29.99 11.90 5.88
N ILE A 305 29.72 10.62 5.62
CA ILE A 305 30.44 9.50 6.25
C ILE A 305 31.92 9.55 5.89
N LEU A 306 32.26 9.73 4.61
CA LEU A 306 33.66 9.83 4.17
C LEU A 306 34.38 11.05 4.78
N MET A 307 33.67 12.18 4.88
CA MET A 307 34.18 13.38 5.52
C MET A 307 34.49 13.13 7.01
N ILE A 308 33.57 12.52 7.76
CA ILE A 308 33.78 12.18 9.17
C ILE A 308 34.91 11.17 9.33
N LEU A 309 34.93 10.12 8.47
CA LEU A 309 36.02 9.14 8.46
C LEU A 309 37.40 9.78 8.20
N MET A 310 37.45 10.78 7.32
CA MET A 310 38.68 11.50 7.06
C MET A 310 39.15 12.32 8.25
N PHE A 311 38.24 13.00 8.97
CA PHE A 311 38.57 13.71 10.20
C PHE A 311 39.04 12.79 11.32
N GLU A 312 38.45 11.59 11.44
CA GLU A 312 38.77 10.64 12.52
C GLU A 312 40.08 9.88 12.26
N LEU A 313 40.27 9.44 11.01
CA LEU A 313 41.39 8.56 10.67
C LEU A 313 42.63 9.26 10.09
N ASP A 314 42.52 10.55 9.71
CA ASP A 314 43.60 11.40 9.14
C ASP A 314 44.35 10.83 7.91
N LYS A 315 43.94 9.66 7.40
CA LYS A 315 44.63 8.99 6.28
C LYS A 315 43.63 8.33 5.34
N ILE A 316 43.68 8.66 4.06
CA ILE A 316 42.83 8.09 3.02
C ILE A 316 42.82 6.55 3.01
N PRO A 317 43.99 5.83 3.13
CA PRO A 317 43.97 4.38 3.14
C PRO A 317 43.16 3.76 4.29
N LEU A 318 43.23 4.34 5.48
CA LEU A 318 42.46 3.87 6.63
C LEU A 318 40.97 4.10 6.43
N MET A 319 40.60 5.26 5.86
CA MET A 319 39.23 5.58 5.48
C MET A 319 38.64 4.55 4.47
N VAL A 320 39.44 4.18 3.47
CA VAL A 320 39.06 3.16 2.46
C VAL A 320 38.87 1.79 3.11
N ILE A 321 39.79 1.37 3.98
CA ILE A 321 39.70 0.10 4.72
C ILE A 321 38.44 0.08 5.56
N ALA A 322 38.13 1.15 6.31
CA ALA A 322 36.89 1.25 7.09
C ALA A 322 35.68 1.20 6.20
N GLY A 323 35.65 1.93 5.09
CA GLY A 323 34.52 2.01 4.15
C GLY A 323 34.22 0.66 3.48
N ILE A 324 35.22 -0.11 3.09
CA ILE A 324 35.05 -1.44 2.46
C ILE A 324 34.39 -2.44 3.42
N THR A 325 34.51 -2.26 4.73
CA THR A 325 33.87 -3.17 5.69
C THR A 325 32.35 -3.04 5.76
N GLY A 326 31.78 -1.86 5.45
CA GLY A 326 30.34 -1.64 5.46
C GLY A 326 29.56 -2.68 4.62
N PRO A 327 29.91 -2.89 3.34
CA PRO A 327 29.30 -3.90 2.49
C PRO A 327 29.42 -5.35 3.00
N LEU A 328 30.38 -5.68 3.85
CA LEU A 328 30.52 -7.04 4.40
C LEU A 328 29.29 -7.44 5.24
N GLY A 329 28.68 -6.47 5.93
CA GLY A 329 27.44 -6.69 6.67
C GLY A 329 26.28 -7.09 5.78
N LEU A 330 26.24 -6.57 4.55
CA LEU A 330 25.14 -6.88 3.60
C LEU A 330 25.11 -8.36 3.22
N ILE A 331 26.25 -9.01 3.14
CA ILE A 331 26.36 -10.45 2.84
C ILE A 331 25.63 -11.25 3.94
N GLY A 332 25.88 -10.93 5.21
CA GLY A 332 25.21 -11.56 6.34
C GLY A 332 23.72 -11.27 6.40
N ALA A 333 23.33 -10.04 6.08
CA ALA A 333 21.94 -9.64 6.03
C ALA A 333 21.15 -10.40 4.95
N ILE A 334 21.70 -10.48 3.73
CA ILE A 334 21.07 -11.22 2.62
C ILE A 334 21.00 -12.71 2.95
N LEU A 335 22.09 -13.29 3.48
CA LEU A 335 22.12 -14.70 3.86
C LEU A 335 21.06 -15.02 4.94
N SER A 336 20.93 -14.18 5.95
CA SER A 336 19.94 -14.37 7.03
C SER A 336 18.50 -14.25 6.54
N LEU A 337 18.20 -13.30 5.65
CA LEU A 337 16.88 -13.18 5.00
C LEU A 337 16.56 -14.42 4.17
N PHE A 338 17.54 -14.92 3.41
CA PHE A 338 17.39 -16.13 2.61
C PHE A 338 17.12 -17.37 3.47
N LEU A 339 17.90 -17.59 4.52
CA LEU A 339 17.76 -18.74 5.43
C LEU A 339 16.42 -18.71 6.18
N THR A 340 15.94 -17.53 6.55
CA THR A 340 14.66 -17.36 7.27
C THR A 340 13.46 -17.19 6.34
N ARG A 341 13.67 -17.22 5.02
CA ARG A 341 12.64 -17.00 3.99
C ARG A 341 11.87 -15.69 4.18
N GLN A 342 12.57 -14.65 4.64
CA GLN A 342 11.97 -13.34 4.79
C GLN A 342 12.10 -12.54 3.48
N PRO A 343 11.08 -11.73 3.10
CA PRO A 343 11.14 -10.93 1.90
C PRO A 343 12.15 -9.79 2.04
N MET A 344 12.86 -9.51 0.95
CA MET A 344 13.70 -8.32 0.85
C MET A 344 12.84 -7.13 0.42
N GLY A 345 12.33 -6.39 1.39
CA GLY A 345 11.48 -5.22 1.17
C GLY A 345 12.06 -3.95 1.79
N PHE A 346 11.29 -2.85 1.76
CA PHE A 346 11.68 -1.56 2.31
C PHE A 346 12.22 -1.64 3.73
N VAL A 347 11.54 -2.39 4.61
CA VAL A 347 11.92 -2.52 6.03
C VAL A 347 13.27 -3.22 6.21
N SER A 348 13.56 -4.26 5.42
CA SER A 348 14.87 -4.92 5.45
C SER A 348 15.99 -4.05 4.89
N ILE A 349 15.71 -3.22 3.87
CA ILE A 349 16.69 -2.26 3.31
C ILE A 349 17.09 -1.24 4.37
N VAL A 350 16.12 -0.71 5.14
CA VAL A 350 16.42 0.19 6.27
C VAL A 350 17.31 -0.50 7.30
N GLY A 351 17.03 -1.77 7.62
CA GLY A 351 17.90 -2.58 8.50
C GLY A 351 19.33 -2.72 7.98
N MET A 352 19.48 -2.96 6.68
CA MET A 352 20.80 -3.05 6.04
C MET A 352 21.58 -1.73 6.06
N LEU A 353 20.90 -0.59 5.88
CA LEU A 353 21.51 0.73 5.98
C LEU A 353 22.04 1.00 7.41
N ALA A 354 21.21 0.73 8.42
CA ALA A 354 21.60 0.87 9.82
C ALA A 354 22.79 -0.05 10.16
N LEU A 355 22.76 -1.30 9.70
CA LEU A 355 23.84 -2.26 9.85
C LEU A 355 25.16 -1.77 9.27
N SER A 356 25.15 -1.18 8.07
CA SER A 356 26.35 -0.68 7.41
C SER A 356 27.07 0.36 8.27
N GLY A 357 26.32 1.27 8.91
CA GLY A 357 26.88 2.25 9.85
C GLY A 357 27.52 1.61 11.09
N MET A 358 26.89 0.56 11.64
CA MET A 358 27.42 -0.18 12.80
C MET A 358 28.72 -0.90 12.48
N VAL A 359 28.80 -1.52 11.30
CA VAL A 359 30.03 -2.25 10.86
C VAL A 359 31.19 -1.27 10.65
N VAL A 360 30.93 -0.13 10.01
CA VAL A 360 31.94 0.92 9.82
C VAL A 360 32.42 1.45 11.18
N ARG A 361 31.52 1.70 12.14
CA ARG A 361 31.90 2.12 13.51
C ARG A 361 32.86 1.15 14.17
N ASN A 362 32.57 -0.16 14.09
CA ASN A 362 33.44 -1.19 14.67
C ASN A 362 34.84 -1.18 14.04
N SER A 363 34.90 -0.95 12.73
CA SER A 363 36.18 -0.86 11.98
C SER A 363 36.98 0.38 12.34
N ILE A 364 36.33 1.53 12.55
CA ILE A 364 36.97 2.77 12.99
C ILE A 364 37.67 2.55 14.37
N ILE A 365 36.92 1.97 15.33
CA ILE A 365 37.41 1.72 16.69
C ILE A 365 38.66 0.83 16.66
N LEU A 366 38.71 -0.17 15.77
CA LEU A 366 39.85 -1.05 15.63
C LEU A 366 41.05 -0.35 14.96
N LEU A 367 40.79 0.40 13.88
CA LEU A 367 41.87 1.14 13.17
C LEU A 367 42.48 2.25 14.04
N ASP A 368 41.64 2.95 14.81
CA ASP A 368 42.12 3.97 15.75
C ASP A 368 43.02 3.34 16.83
N GLN A 369 42.64 2.18 17.39
CA GLN A 369 43.51 1.45 18.35
C GLN A 369 44.86 1.04 17.74
N ILE A 370 44.88 0.59 16.48
CA ILE A 370 46.13 0.27 15.79
C ILE A 370 46.99 1.53 15.67
N ARG A 371 46.40 2.67 15.33
CA ARG A 371 47.08 3.97 15.21
C ARG A 371 47.70 4.40 16.55
N GLN A 372 46.92 4.27 17.65
CA GLN A 372 47.41 4.58 18.99
C GLN A 372 48.63 3.72 19.37
N HIS A 373 48.56 2.41 19.19
CA HIS A 373 49.71 1.52 19.49
C HIS A 373 50.95 1.82 18.64
N LEU A 374 50.77 2.25 17.39
CA LEU A 374 51.89 2.69 16.56
C LEU A 374 52.49 4.01 17.04
N ALA A 375 51.66 4.96 17.52
CA ALA A 375 52.10 6.21 18.12
C ALA A 375 52.90 5.97 19.42
N ASP A 376 52.51 4.94 20.18
CA ASP A 376 53.20 4.48 21.38
C ASP A 376 54.55 3.76 21.09
N GLY A 377 54.94 3.65 19.80
CA GLY A 377 56.20 3.09 19.37
C GLY A 377 56.23 1.56 19.26
N LYS A 378 55.07 0.87 19.25
CA LYS A 378 55.02 -0.59 19.06
C LYS A 378 55.33 -0.95 17.62
N LYS A 379 55.91 -2.15 17.44
CA LYS A 379 56.17 -2.69 16.11
C LYS A 379 54.87 -2.90 15.35
N PRO A 380 54.80 -2.64 14.04
CA PRO A 380 53.56 -2.69 13.27
C PRO A 380 52.77 -3.99 13.42
N TYR A 381 53.43 -5.14 13.38
CA TYR A 381 52.77 -6.44 13.54
C TYR A 381 52.17 -6.63 14.94
N ASP A 382 52.92 -6.30 15.98
CA ASP A 382 52.47 -6.42 17.38
C ASP A 382 51.36 -5.43 17.65
N ALA A 383 51.44 -4.20 17.10
CA ALA A 383 50.39 -3.19 17.20
C ALA A 383 49.05 -3.68 16.63
N VAL A 384 49.05 -4.34 15.48
CA VAL A 384 47.83 -4.88 14.85
C VAL A 384 47.23 -6.02 15.67
N ILE A 385 48.06 -7.00 16.08
CA ILE A 385 47.57 -8.17 16.84
C ILE A 385 47.07 -7.79 18.23
N GLU A 386 47.80 -6.94 18.96
CA GLU A 386 47.38 -6.49 20.27
C GLU A 386 46.10 -5.62 20.21
N SER A 387 45.97 -4.75 19.19
CA SER A 387 44.77 -3.97 18.98
C SER A 387 43.57 -4.87 18.71
N ALA A 388 43.71 -5.88 17.84
CA ALA A 388 42.63 -6.82 17.58
C ALA A 388 42.23 -7.60 18.84
N ALA A 389 43.21 -8.05 19.65
CA ALA A 389 42.96 -8.76 20.90
C ALA A 389 42.27 -7.88 21.95
N LEU A 390 42.75 -6.64 22.13
CA LEU A 390 42.17 -5.70 23.11
C LEU A 390 40.76 -5.28 22.73
N ARG A 391 40.49 -5.06 21.45
CA ARG A 391 39.15 -4.61 20.97
C ARG A 391 38.18 -5.76 20.72
N PHE A 392 38.64 -7.01 20.72
CA PHE A 392 37.79 -8.17 20.54
C PHE A 392 36.60 -8.20 21.52
N ARG A 393 36.89 -8.13 22.84
CA ARG A 393 35.87 -8.19 23.86
C ARG A 393 34.87 -7.02 23.83
N PRO A 394 35.28 -5.74 23.74
CA PRO A 394 34.36 -4.62 23.61
C PRO A 394 33.46 -4.69 22.37
N ILE A 395 34.04 -5.03 21.20
CA ILE A 395 33.29 -5.12 19.94
C ILE A 395 32.26 -6.27 20.00
N MET A 396 32.68 -7.45 20.50
CA MET A 396 31.75 -8.58 20.67
C MET A 396 30.62 -8.25 21.65
N LEU A 397 30.93 -7.61 22.78
CA LEU A 397 29.92 -7.24 23.76
C LEU A 397 28.91 -6.24 23.20
N SER A 398 29.39 -5.22 22.49
CA SER A 398 28.52 -4.23 21.83
C SER A 398 27.63 -4.91 20.78
N SER A 399 28.19 -5.77 19.94
CA SER A 399 27.42 -6.51 18.91
C SER A 399 26.37 -7.43 19.53
N VAL A 400 26.67 -8.12 20.63
CA VAL A 400 25.70 -8.94 21.36
C VAL A 400 24.58 -8.08 21.95
N THR A 401 24.93 -6.92 22.53
CA THR A 401 23.92 -5.99 23.08
C THR A 401 22.98 -5.47 21.99
N ASP A 402 23.56 -5.09 20.85
CA ASP A 402 22.79 -4.62 19.68
C ASP A 402 21.85 -5.73 19.17
N VAL A 403 22.36 -6.98 19.04
CA VAL A 403 21.54 -8.14 18.66
C VAL A 403 20.39 -8.35 19.63
N LEU A 404 20.66 -8.34 20.93
CA LEU A 404 19.61 -8.51 21.97
C LEU A 404 18.56 -7.42 21.89
N GLY A 405 18.93 -6.19 21.53
CA GLY A 405 17.98 -5.09 21.32
C GLY A 405 16.98 -5.33 20.18
N PHE A 406 17.38 -6.11 19.16
CA PHE A 406 16.50 -6.44 18.02
C PHE A 406 15.69 -7.74 18.20
N VAL A 407 16.03 -8.61 19.16
CA VAL A 407 15.30 -9.87 19.42
C VAL A 407 13.81 -9.65 19.69
N PRO A 408 13.38 -8.64 20.49
CA PRO A 408 11.96 -8.39 20.73
C PRO A 408 11.15 -8.02 19.48
N LEU A 409 11.81 -7.65 18.37
CA LEU A 409 11.16 -7.31 17.10
C LEU A 409 10.86 -8.55 16.23
N ILE A 410 11.50 -9.69 16.49
CA ILE A 410 11.33 -10.92 15.71
C ILE A 410 9.88 -11.44 15.71
N PRO A 411 9.13 -11.41 16.82
CA PRO A 411 7.72 -11.86 16.82
C PRO A 411 6.82 -11.00 15.94
N SER A 412 7.15 -9.71 15.73
CA SER A 412 6.35 -8.80 14.91
C SER A 412 6.53 -9.10 13.43
N PRO A 413 5.49 -9.46 12.68
CA PRO A 413 5.58 -9.73 11.23
C PRO A 413 6.15 -8.53 10.45
N PHE A 414 5.83 -7.30 10.85
CA PHE A 414 6.30 -6.08 10.21
C PHE A 414 7.80 -5.81 10.43
N TRP A 415 8.28 -5.92 11.68
CA TRP A 415 9.66 -5.61 12.03
C TRP A 415 10.62 -6.78 11.86
N ARG A 416 10.10 -8.00 11.70
CA ARG A 416 10.91 -9.23 11.56
C ARG A 416 11.96 -9.14 10.45
N PRO A 417 11.66 -8.69 9.22
CA PRO A 417 12.68 -8.61 8.16
C PRO A 417 13.83 -7.66 8.50
N LEU A 418 13.54 -6.54 9.20
CA LEU A 418 14.56 -5.62 9.70
C LEU A 418 15.41 -6.29 10.76
N ALA A 419 14.79 -6.91 11.77
CA ALA A 419 15.52 -7.55 12.86
C ALA A 419 16.40 -8.68 12.35
N VAL A 420 15.90 -9.53 11.48
CA VAL A 420 16.64 -10.66 10.91
C VAL A 420 17.81 -10.18 10.06
N SER A 421 17.61 -9.21 9.18
CA SER A 421 18.71 -8.65 8.35
C SER A 421 19.79 -7.99 9.20
N PHE A 422 19.39 -7.23 10.22
CA PHE A 422 20.32 -6.57 11.13
C PHE A 422 21.11 -7.58 11.98
N ILE A 423 20.42 -8.52 12.64
CA ILE A 423 21.04 -9.54 13.49
C ILE A 423 22.03 -10.40 12.69
N GLY A 424 21.56 -11.00 11.59
CA GLY A 424 22.41 -11.87 10.77
C GLY A 424 23.59 -11.14 10.14
N GLY A 425 23.33 -9.91 9.67
CA GLY A 425 24.37 -9.06 9.13
C GLY A 425 25.41 -8.66 10.16
N LEU A 426 24.99 -8.24 11.36
CA LEU A 426 25.89 -7.81 12.43
C LEU A 426 26.74 -8.96 12.96
N LEU A 427 26.15 -10.15 13.15
CA LEU A 427 26.90 -11.33 13.62
C LEU A 427 28.00 -11.72 12.61
N LEU A 428 27.66 -11.80 11.32
CA LEU A 428 28.63 -12.14 10.28
C LEU A 428 29.68 -11.05 10.11
N ALA A 429 29.27 -9.79 10.04
CA ALA A 429 30.17 -8.66 9.88
C ALA A 429 31.12 -8.49 11.07
N THR A 430 30.68 -8.74 12.29
CA THR A 430 31.54 -8.68 13.47
C THR A 430 32.60 -9.77 13.42
N ALA A 431 32.19 -11.01 13.10
CA ALA A 431 33.14 -12.14 12.99
C ALA A 431 34.17 -11.92 11.86
N ILE A 432 33.69 -11.49 10.68
CA ILE A 432 34.56 -11.27 9.52
C ILE A 432 35.37 -9.97 9.70
N GLY A 433 34.77 -8.90 10.21
CA GLY A 433 35.43 -7.59 10.38
C GLY A 433 36.66 -7.64 11.29
N LEU A 434 36.58 -8.40 12.37
CA LEU A 434 37.72 -8.62 13.29
C LEU A 434 38.91 -9.33 12.63
N LEU A 435 38.71 -10.04 11.52
CA LEU A 435 39.76 -10.70 10.75
C LEU A 435 40.17 -9.88 9.53
N VAL A 436 39.18 -9.34 8.80
CA VAL A 436 39.43 -8.65 7.52
C VAL A 436 40.10 -7.31 7.72
N VAL A 437 39.67 -6.52 8.74
CA VAL A 437 40.27 -5.19 8.97
C VAL A 437 41.77 -5.28 9.28
N PRO A 438 42.26 -6.14 10.21
CA PRO A 438 43.70 -6.35 10.44
C PRO A 438 44.41 -6.88 9.21
N ALA A 439 43.79 -7.82 8.49
CA ALA A 439 44.39 -8.41 7.29
C ALA A 439 44.58 -7.36 6.17
N LEU A 440 43.54 -6.54 5.90
CA LEU A 440 43.61 -5.45 4.93
C LEU A 440 44.65 -4.39 5.35
N TYR A 441 44.75 -4.09 6.63
CA TYR A 441 45.75 -3.18 7.16
C TYR A 441 47.16 -3.72 6.90
N CYS A 442 47.46 -4.99 7.27
CA CYS A 442 48.73 -5.64 7.04
C CYS A 442 49.09 -5.74 5.55
N TRP A 443 48.10 -6.08 4.71
CA TRP A 443 48.30 -6.17 3.26
C TRP A 443 48.67 -4.81 2.65
N TYR A 444 47.94 -3.74 3.01
CA TYR A 444 48.18 -2.41 2.45
C TYR A 444 49.54 -1.83 2.90
N TYR A 445 49.85 -1.92 4.20
CA TYR A 445 51.08 -1.37 4.77
C TYR A 445 52.26 -2.34 4.69
N LYS A 446 52.14 -3.48 4.00
CA LYS A 446 53.14 -4.51 3.83
C LYS A 446 53.82 -4.90 5.15
N VAL A 447 53.00 -5.09 6.21
CA VAL A 447 53.48 -5.47 7.53
C VAL A 447 53.96 -6.93 7.48
N GLU A 448 55.28 -7.17 7.59
CA GLU A 448 55.85 -8.51 7.63
C GLU A 448 55.47 -9.22 8.92
N GLY A 449 55.02 -10.47 8.78
CA GLY A 449 54.76 -11.34 9.92
C GLY A 449 56.04 -11.64 10.70
N ARG A 450 55.90 -11.93 12.01
CA ARG A 450 57.02 -12.35 12.86
C ARG A 450 57.60 -13.63 12.26
N LYS A 451 58.85 -13.58 11.74
CA LYS A 451 59.58 -14.80 11.36
C LYS A 451 59.67 -15.66 12.59
N ALA A 452 59.07 -16.86 12.55
CA ALA A 452 59.26 -17.85 13.61
C ALA A 452 60.76 -18.16 13.70
N SER A 453 61.37 -17.74 14.79
CA SER A 453 62.77 -18.12 15.15
C SER A 453 62.71 -19.48 15.79
#